data_e93011b4c920b01179b95a23c913a099
#
_entry.id   e93011b4c920b01179b95a23c913a099
#
_cell.length_a   1.000
_cell.length_b   1.000
_cell.length_c   1.000
_cell.angle_alpha   90.00
_cell.angle_beta   90.00
_cell.angle_gamma   90.00
#
_symmetry.space_group_name_H-M   'P 1'
#
loop_
_entity.id
_entity.type
_entity.pdbx_description
1 polymer ?
#
loop_
_entity_poly.entity_id
_entity_poly.type
_entity_poly.pdbx_seq_one_letter_code
_entity_poly.pdbx_strand_id
1 'polypeptide(L)'
;MTRRVALATAVVFAGLAAGAAAAPEAASPPLAKLVGARLVVGVDSTTASPSLLARIRRGQVGGVILMGSNVRSAPQVRALTTSLRAAATIAGNPLLVMTDQEGGTVRRFRWAPPSASAEELGSLGEAAIRRRGHETSTALERLGVDVDLAPVADVPSVPGSFIAAQHRGFSPVPTRTAKDVTAFSAGLLDGGVAPALKHFPGLGLATRSTDDAAVTIDAGASALAPGLVPYRRAIAAGVAPIVMISNAAYTAYGGQPAAWSPRVLALLRGLGFTGVTVTDALEPLATTHRVTLAQAAIRAARAGVDLLLFVGPERSTAAVYDALLAEARAGRLSRAGLEASAARIEELAATYAG
;
A
#
# COMPACT_ATOMS: atom_id res chain seq x y z
N MET A 1 51.70 55.89 48.43
CA MET A 1 51.31 56.14 47.04
C MET A 1 52.18 55.28 46.13
N THR A 2 51.75 54.11 45.71
CA THR A 2 52.50 53.24 44.78
C THR A 2 51.51 52.64 43.82
N ARG A 3 51.52 53.04 42.59
CA ARG A 3 50.75 52.56 41.45
C ARG A 3 51.28 51.19 41.01
N ARG A 4 50.45 50.17 40.99
CA ARG A 4 50.75 48.90 40.34
C ARG A 4 50.21 48.95 38.90
N VAL A 5 51.10 48.73 37.94
CA VAL A 5 50.86 48.59 36.52
C VAL A 5 50.53 47.09 36.32
N ALA A 6 49.33 46.79 35.77
CA ALA A 6 48.93 45.42 35.35
C ALA A 6 49.29 45.23 33.87
N LEU A 7 50.14 44.25 33.59
CA LEU A 7 50.44 43.78 32.23
C LEU A 7 49.34 42.80 31.78
N ALA A 8 48.63 43.12 30.73
CA ALA A 8 47.66 42.22 30.11
C ALA A 8 48.38 41.39 29.03
N THR A 9 48.42 40.08 29.20
CA THR A 9 48.95 39.13 28.24
C THR A 9 47.81 38.71 27.31
N ALA A 10 47.86 39.04 26.03
CA ALA A 10 46.92 38.60 25.03
C ALA A 10 47.30 37.18 24.56
N VAL A 11 46.42 36.22 24.81
CA VAL A 11 46.53 34.88 24.27
C VAL A 11 45.79 34.83 22.93
N VAL A 12 46.52 34.62 21.85
CA VAL A 12 45.99 34.41 20.50
C VAL A 12 45.58 32.94 20.39
N PHE A 13 44.28 32.66 20.34
CA PHE A 13 43.77 31.35 19.97
C PHE A 13 43.80 31.21 18.43
N ALA A 14 44.70 30.41 17.93
CA ALA A 14 44.65 29.93 16.55
C ALA A 14 43.59 28.86 16.43
N GLY A 15 42.41 29.19 15.87
CA GLY A 15 41.32 28.24 15.57
C GLY A 15 41.73 27.31 14.43
N LEU A 16 41.98 26.04 14.71
CA LEU A 16 41.99 25.00 13.70
C LEU A 16 40.56 24.81 13.19
N ALA A 17 40.24 25.25 11.98
CA ALA A 17 39.03 24.87 11.26
C ALA A 17 39.18 23.42 10.83
N ALA A 18 38.60 22.49 11.61
CA ALA A 18 38.42 21.11 11.17
C ALA A 18 37.42 21.11 10.01
N GLY A 19 37.91 20.91 8.80
CA GLY A 19 37.06 20.66 7.62
C GLY A 19 36.21 19.42 7.87
N ALA A 20 34.91 19.61 8.02
CA ALA A 20 33.95 18.49 8.03
C ALA A 20 34.05 17.82 6.65
N ALA A 21 34.68 16.64 6.60
CA ALA A 21 34.63 15.78 5.43
C ALA A 21 33.16 15.47 5.16
N ALA A 22 32.62 15.88 4.00
CA ALA A 22 31.29 15.50 3.57
C ALA A 22 31.22 13.99 3.57
N ALA A 23 30.20 13.42 4.24
CA ALA A 23 29.94 12.00 4.19
C ALA A 23 29.80 11.59 2.70
N PRO A 24 30.36 10.44 2.28
CA PRO A 24 30.23 10.00 0.91
C PRO A 24 28.75 9.91 0.55
N GLU A 25 28.36 10.63 -0.51
CA GLU A 25 27.01 10.60 -1.06
C GLU A 25 26.68 9.14 -1.39
N ALA A 26 25.66 8.58 -0.72
CA ALA A 26 25.28 7.20 -0.93
C ALA A 26 24.92 7.01 -2.42
N ALA A 27 25.59 6.07 -3.10
CA ALA A 27 25.36 5.83 -4.52
C ALA A 27 23.89 5.52 -4.77
N SER A 28 23.26 6.25 -5.70
CA SER A 28 21.84 6.06 -6.05
C SER A 28 21.55 4.59 -6.43
N PRO A 29 20.48 3.99 -5.91
CA PRO A 29 20.15 2.59 -6.17
C PRO A 29 20.02 2.29 -7.68
N PRO A 30 20.41 1.09 -8.14
CA PRO A 30 20.22 0.69 -9.53
C PRO A 30 18.75 0.71 -9.94
N LEU A 31 18.43 1.15 -11.16
CA LEU A 31 17.05 1.17 -11.69
C LEU A 31 16.33 -0.19 -11.53
N ALA A 32 17.07 -1.28 -11.67
CA ALA A 32 16.55 -2.64 -11.49
C ALA A 32 15.96 -2.85 -10.09
N LYS A 33 16.62 -2.36 -9.04
CA LYS A 33 16.12 -2.43 -7.66
C LYS A 33 14.93 -1.50 -7.44
N LEU A 34 14.99 -0.27 -7.94
CA LEU A 34 13.89 0.71 -7.85
C LEU A 34 12.61 0.19 -8.51
N VAL A 35 12.74 -0.48 -9.66
CA VAL A 35 11.59 -1.11 -10.34
C VAL A 35 11.09 -2.32 -9.56
N GLY A 36 11.99 -3.21 -9.12
CA GLY A 36 11.62 -4.44 -8.40
C GLY A 36 10.91 -4.18 -7.08
N ALA A 37 11.33 -3.15 -6.34
CA ALA A 37 10.72 -2.76 -5.07
C ALA A 37 9.21 -2.42 -5.19
N ARG A 38 8.73 -2.10 -6.38
CA ARG A 38 7.35 -1.70 -6.64
C ARG A 38 6.41 -2.86 -6.98
N LEU A 39 6.92 -4.07 -7.25
CA LEU A 39 6.11 -5.21 -7.65
C LEU A 39 5.63 -5.99 -6.42
N VAL A 40 4.32 -6.10 -6.24
CA VAL A 40 3.67 -7.02 -5.29
C VAL A 40 3.04 -8.15 -6.09
N VAL A 41 3.53 -9.38 -5.91
CA VAL A 41 3.15 -10.51 -6.77
C VAL A 41 2.43 -11.60 -6.01
N GLY A 42 1.52 -12.32 -6.69
CA GLY A 42 0.86 -13.50 -6.13
C GLY A 42 1.84 -14.64 -5.87
N VAL A 43 1.46 -15.55 -4.99
CA VAL A 43 2.15 -16.82 -4.73
C VAL A 43 1.35 -17.94 -5.36
N ASP A 44 1.98 -18.79 -6.19
CA ASP A 44 1.26 -19.79 -6.99
C ASP A 44 0.73 -20.98 -6.17
N SER A 45 1.27 -21.22 -4.97
CA SER A 45 0.97 -22.40 -4.16
C SER A 45 1.05 -22.11 -2.66
N THR A 46 0.93 -23.14 -1.85
CA THR A 46 1.14 -23.10 -0.39
C THR A 46 2.62 -23.04 0.02
N THR A 47 3.53 -23.12 -0.95
CA THR A 47 4.99 -22.96 -0.79
C THR A 47 5.51 -22.01 -1.87
N ALA A 48 6.60 -21.30 -1.58
CA ALA A 48 7.25 -20.45 -2.56
C ALA A 48 7.96 -21.27 -3.63
N SER A 49 7.70 -20.94 -4.91
CA SER A 49 8.38 -21.58 -6.03
C SER A 49 9.88 -21.22 -6.06
N PRO A 50 10.75 -22.09 -6.60
CA PRO A 50 12.16 -21.72 -6.80
C PRO A 50 12.34 -20.47 -7.67
N SER A 51 11.46 -20.23 -8.65
CA SER A 51 11.47 -19.04 -9.51
C SER A 51 11.17 -17.77 -8.73
N LEU A 52 10.13 -17.78 -7.89
CA LEU A 52 9.79 -16.66 -7.02
C LEU A 52 10.93 -16.31 -6.06
N LEU A 53 11.48 -17.32 -5.37
CA LEU A 53 12.61 -17.13 -4.46
C LEU A 53 13.84 -16.55 -5.18
N ALA A 54 14.12 -17.02 -6.40
CA ALA A 54 15.22 -16.49 -7.21
C ALA A 54 14.98 -15.02 -7.63
N ARG A 55 13.75 -14.62 -7.96
CA ARG A 55 13.39 -13.24 -8.28
C ARG A 55 13.50 -12.34 -7.06
N ILE A 56 13.02 -12.79 -5.90
CA ILE A 56 13.17 -12.03 -4.64
C ILE A 56 14.67 -11.82 -4.35
N ARG A 57 15.52 -12.85 -4.43
CA ARG A 57 16.98 -12.73 -4.22
C ARG A 57 17.65 -11.75 -5.17
N ARG A 58 17.11 -11.56 -6.37
CA ARG A 58 17.61 -10.57 -7.35
C ARG A 58 17.03 -9.16 -7.14
N GLY A 59 16.17 -8.96 -6.12
CA GLY A 59 15.50 -7.69 -5.87
C GLY A 59 14.48 -7.29 -6.96
N GLN A 60 13.87 -8.26 -7.63
CA GLN A 60 12.85 -8.06 -8.68
C GLN A 60 11.41 -8.06 -8.15
N VAL A 61 11.23 -8.26 -6.84
CA VAL A 61 9.94 -8.33 -6.14
C VAL A 61 10.09 -7.61 -4.82
N GLY A 62 9.24 -6.61 -4.57
CA GLY A 62 9.20 -5.82 -3.33
C GLY A 62 8.12 -6.27 -2.35
N GLY A 63 7.17 -7.09 -2.81
CA GLY A 63 6.14 -7.66 -1.94
C GLY A 63 5.48 -8.89 -2.54
N VAL A 64 4.77 -9.62 -1.69
CA VAL A 64 3.91 -10.74 -2.10
C VAL A 64 2.53 -10.58 -1.49
N ILE A 65 1.50 -11.07 -2.20
CA ILE A 65 0.15 -11.18 -1.66
C ILE A 65 -0.21 -12.65 -1.46
N LEU A 66 -0.74 -12.96 -0.27
CA LEU A 66 -1.28 -14.27 0.07
C LEU A 66 -2.78 -14.30 -0.15
N MET A 67 -3.22 -15.18 -1.05
CA MET A 67 -4.62 -15.45 -1.36
C MET A 67 -5.10 -16.71 -0.62
N GLY A 68 -6.41 -16.95 -0.54
CA GLY A 68 -6.96 -18.11 0.15
C GLY A 68 -6.41 -19.47 -0.34
N SER A 69 -6.02 -19.56 -1.61
CA SER A 69 -5.37 -20.75 -2.19
C SER A 69 -3.98 -21.04 -1.62
N ASN A 70 -3.32 -20.05 -1.05
CA ASN A 70 -1.98 -20.18 -0.43
C ASN A 70 -2.06 -20.65 1.03
N VAL A 71 -3.26 -20.81 1.59
CA VAL A 71 -3.49 -20.91 3.03
C VAL A 71 -4.13 -22.26 3.38
N ARG A 72 -3.40 -23.08 4.16
CA ARG A 72 -3.91 -24.37 4.71
C ARG A 72 -3.94 -24.38 6.23
N SER A 73 -2.86 -23.90 6.87
CA SER A 73 -2.72 -23.88 8.32
C SER A 73 -1.74 -22.80 8.75
N ALA A 74 -1.82 -22.37 10.01
CA ALA A 74 -0.90 -21.37 10.55
C ALA A 74 0.59 -21.81 10.49
N PRO A 75 0.98 -23.06 10.81
CA PRO A 75 2.36 -23.51 10.64
C PRO A 75 2.83 -23.45 9.17
N GLN A 76 1.96 -23.86 8.22
CA GLN A 76 2.31 -23.82 6.80
C GLN A 76 2.52 -22.37 6.32
N VAL A 77 1.64 -21.44 6.70
CA VAL A 77 1.79 -20.02 6.33
C VAL A 77 3.08 -19.43 6.91
N ARG A 78 3.38 -19.70 8.18
CA ARG A 78 4.67 -19.27 8.77
C ARG A 78 5.88 -19.83 8.04
N ALA A 79 5.85 -21.09 7.65
CA ALA A 79 6.94 -21.67 6.87
C ALA A 79 7.11 -20.97 5.50
N LEU A 80 5.99 -20.62 4.84
CA LEU A 80 5.98 -19.88 3.59
C LEU A 80 6.57 -18.48 3.77
N THR A 81 6.08 -17.69 4.73
CA THR A 81 6.55 -16.31 4.97
C THR A 81 8.02 -16.29 5.41
N THR A 82 8.46 -17.23 6.26
CA THR A 82 9.88 -17.40 6.64
C THR A 82 10.76 -17.66 5.41
N SER A 83 10.33 -18.54 4.50
CA SER A 83 11.07 -18.83 3.26
C SER A 83 11.21 -17.61 2.35
N LEU A 84 10.13 -16.82 2.21
CA LEU A 84 10.11 -15.59 1.42
C LEU A 84 11.05 -14.53 2.01
N ARG A 85 11.01 -14.32 3.33
CA ARG A 85 11.88 -13.37 4.05
C ARG A 85 13.35 -13.77 3.98
N ALA A 86 13.67 -15.05 4.12
CA ALA A 86 15.04 -15.54 3.96
C ALA A 86 15.60 -15.22 2.55
N ALA A 87 14.78 -15.29 1.51
CA ALA A 87 15.18 -14.90 0.17
C ALA A 87 15.40 -13.38 0.04
N ALA A 88 14.56 -12.56 0.70
CA ALA A 88 14.66 -11.10 0.71
C ALA A 88 15.89 -10.59 1.45
N THR A 89 16.25 -11.22 2.57
CA THR A 89 17.47 -10.90 3.34
C THR A 89 18.73 -11.00 2.47
N ILE A 90 18.80 -12.01 1.59
CA ILE A 90 19.93 -12.17 0.65
C ILE A 90 20.02 -11.01 -0.35
N ALA A 91 18.87 -10.46 -0.75
CA ALA A 91 18.82 -9.31 -1.65
C ALA A 91 19.21 -7.98 -0.99
N GLY A 92 19.17 -7.93 0.36
CA GLY A 92 19.27 -6.70 1.13
C GLY A 92 18.12 -5.73 0.83
N ASN A 93 16.95 -6.26 0.43
CA ASN A 93 15.74 -5.49 0.19
C ASN A 93 14.63 -5.98 1.13
N PRO A 94 13.87 -5.10 1.76
CA PRO A 94 12.69 -5.51 2.52
C PRO A 94 11.65 -6.13 1.57
N LEU A 95 10.90 -7.11 2.09
CA LEU A 95 9.80 -7.75 1.37
C LEU A 95 8.52 -7.59 2.18
N LEU A 96 7.53 -6.92 1.62
CA LEU A 96 6.21 -6.79 2.24
C LEU A 96 5.35 -8.02 1.96
N VAL A 97 4.80 -8.64 3.00
CA VAL A 97 3.82 -9.73 2.88
C VAL A 97 2.43 -9.17 3.14
N MET A 98 1.55 -9.28 2.15
CA MET A 98 0.21 -8.68 2.18
C MET A 98 -0.89 -9.75 2.10
N THR A 99 -2.08 -9.40 2.55
CA THR A 99 -3.30 -10.22 2.39
C THR A 99 -4.55 -9.35 2.45
N ASP A 100 -5.72 -9.90 2.07
CA ASP A 100 -7.03 -9.31 2.34
C ASP A 100 -7.69 -10.02 3.52
N GLN A 101 -7.81 -9.36 4.65
CA GLN A 101 -8.49 -9.86 5.83
C GLN A 101 -9.55 -8.87 6.31
N GLU A 102 -10.49 -8.52 5.39
CA GLU A 102 -11.57 -7.55 5.66
C GLU A 102 -12.58 -8.08 6.69
N GLY A 103 -12.78 -9.39 6.71
CA GLY A 103 -13.88 -10.07 7.38
C GLY A 103 -14.99 -10.51 6.42
N GLY A 104 -16.05 -11.10 6.96
CA GLY A 104 -17.15 -11.60 6.15
C GLY A 104 -16.70 -12.56 5.05
N THR A 105 -17.03 -12.23 3.80
CA THR A 105 -16.68 -13.03 2.62
C THR A 105 -15.24 -12.85 2.15
N VAL A 106 -14.62 -11.69 2.44
CA VAL A 106 -13.23 -11.39 2.06
C VAL A 106 -12.30 -11.63 3.24
N ARG A 107 -11.95 -12.89 3.44
CA ARG A 107 -11.16 -13.37 4.56
C ARG A 107 -10.29 -14.55 4.13
N ARG A 108 -8.99 -14.30 3.95
CA ARG A 108 -8.07 -15.33 3.44
C ARG A 108 -7.71 -16.35 4.51
N PHE A 109 -7.53 -15.92 5.75
CA PHE A 109 -7.28 -16.79 6.91
C PHE A 109 -8.60 -17.02 7.66
N ARG A 110 -9.33 -18.10 7.30
CA ARG A 110 -10.67 -18.36 7.82
C ARG A 110 -10.74 -18.60 9.33
N TRP A 111 -9.62 -18.95 9.96
CA TRP A 111 -9.51 -19.11 11.41
C TRP A 111 -9.11 -17.82 12.15
N ALA A 112 -8.61 -16.80 11.43
CA ALA A 112 -8.22 -15.52 12.01
C ALA A 112 -9.40 -14.53 12.01
N PRO A 113 -9.46 -13.59 12.97
CA PRO A 113 -10.43 -12.50 12.95
C PRO A 113 -10.14 -11.52 11.79
N PRO A 114 -11.14 -10.66 11.44
CA PRO A 114 -12.50 -10.69 11.93
C PRO A 114 -13.34 -11.72 11.16
N SER A 115 -14.26 -12.41 11.84
CA SER A 115 -15.24 -13.23 11.15
C SER A 115 -16.43 -12.40 10.66
N ALA A 116 -16.76 -11.35 11.38
CA ALA A 116 -17.82 -10.42 11.04
C ALA A 116 -17.46 -9.60 9.80
N SER A 117 -18.47 -9.30 8.98
CA SER A 117 -18.35 -8.36 7.86
C SER A 117 -18.14 -6.92 8.35
N ALA A 118 -17.70 -6.01 7.45
CA ALA A 118 -17.56 -4.62 7.80
C ALA A 118 -18.92 -3.99 8.21
N GLU A 119 -20.03 -4.38 7.58
CA GLU A 119 -21.37 -3.94 7.95
C GLU A 119 -21.75 -4.37 9.37
N GLU A 120 -21.47 -5.63 9.74
CA GLU A 120 -21.69 -6.11 11.11
C GLU A 120 -20.78 -5.38 12.11
N LEU A 121 -19.51 -5.17 11.77
CA LEU A 121 -18.60 -4.38 12.59
C LEU A 121 -19.08 -2.94 12.76
N GLY A 122 -19.62 -2.33 11.71
CA GLY A 122 -20.20 -0.98 11.72
C GLY A 122 -21.38 -0.82 12.68
N SER A 123 -22.02 -1.92 13.14
CA SER A 123 -23.03 -1.87 14.19
C SER A 123 -22.46 -1.72 15.59
N LEU A 124 -21.14 -1.94 15.77
CA LEU A 124 -20.43 -1.82 17.04
C LEU A 124 -20.00 -0.39 17.31
N GLY A 125 -19.55 -0.10 18.53
CA GLY A 125 -18.90 1.19 18.85
C GLY A 125 -17.42 1.21 18.46
N GLU A 126 -16.85 2.41 18.26
CA GLU A 126 -15.46 2.62 17.82
C GLU A 126 -14.43 1.82 18.63
N ALA A 127 -14.58 1.76 19.98
CA ALA A 127 -13.68 0.98 20.83
C ALA A 127 -13.74 -0.53 20.55
N ALA A 128 -14.91 -1.09 20.23
CA ALA A 128 -15.05 -2.49 19.85
C ALA A 128 -14.45 -2.77 18.46
N ILE A 129 -14.66 -1.87 17.50
CA ILE A 129 -14.07 -1.97 16.17
C ILE A 129 -12.54 -1.92 16.25
N ARG A 130 -11.96 -1.00 17.05
CA ARG A 130 -10.51 -0.93 17.27
C ARG A 130 -9.97 -2.24 17.85
N ARG A 131 -10.66 -2.82 18.85
CA ARG A 131 -10.26 -4.15 19.38
C ARG A 131 -10.27 -5.23 18.33
N ARG A 132 -11.27 -5.26 17.42
CA ARG A 132 -11.30 -6.23 16.30
C ARG A 132 -10.13 -6.02 15.35
N GLY A 133 -9.78 -4.78 15.04
CA GLY A 133 -8.56 -4.47 14.27
C GLY A 133 -7.29 -4.98 14.95
N HIS A 134 -7.15 -4.77 16.25
CA HIS A 134 -6.01 -5.28 17.04
C HIS A 134 -5.96 -6.82 17.11
N GLU A 135 -7.09 -7.48 17.29
CA GLU A 135 -7.18 -8.94 17.27
C GLU A 135 -6.77 -9.49 15.89
N THR A 136 -7.20 -8.80 14.82
CA THR A 136 -6.84 -9.14 13.43
C THR A 136 -5.34 -9.01 13.21
N SER A 137 -4.76 -7.86 13.53
CA SER A 137 -3.32 -7.63 13.33
C SER A 137 -2.47 -8.59 14.14
N THR A 138 -2.81 -8.85 15.40
CA THR A 138 -2.10 -9.84 16.23
C THR A 138 -2.10 -11.24 15.60
N ALA A 139 -3.21 -11.64 14.96
CA ALA A 139 -3.27 -12.91 14.26
C ALA A 139 -2.46 -12.92 12.97
N LEU A 140 -2.44 -11.82 12.22
CA LEU A 140 -1.70 -11.67 10.96
C LEU A 140 -0.19 -11.57 11.18
N GLU A 141 0.24 -10.77 12.16
CA GLU A 141 1.64 -10.60 12.55
C GLU A 141 2.28 -11.94 12.90
N ARG A 142 1.61 -12.76 13.71
CA ARG A 142 2.06 -14.12 14.04
C ARG A 142 2.23 -15.05 12.83
N LEU A 143 1.68 -14.71 11.69
CA LEU A 143 1.82 -15.43 10.42
C LEU A 143 2.90 -14.81 9.53
N GLY A 144 3.53 -13.70 9.95
CA GLY A 144 4.50 -12.96 9.17
C GLY A 144 3.84 -12.14 8.05
N VAL A 145 2.63 -11.63 8.27
CA VAL A 145 1.93 -10.70 7.36
C VAL A 145 2.14 -9.27 7.87
N ASP A 146 2.57 -8.39 6.98
CA ASP A 146 2.94 -7.00 7.30
C ASP A 146 1.82 -6.00 6.98
N VAL A 147 1.00 -6.32 5.97
CA VAL A 147 -0.03 -5.43 5.43
C VAL A 147 -1.35 -6.17 5.32
N ASP A 148 -2.40 -5.60 5.90
CA ASP A 148 -3.77 -5.99 5.60
C ASP A 148 -4.35 -5.00 4.58
N LEU A 149 -4.75 -5.51 3.41
CA LEU A 149 -5.47 -4.73 2.40
C LEU A 149 -6.91 -4.47 2.86
N ALA A 150 -7.04 -3.90 4.02
CA ALA A 150 -8.25 -3.49 4.76
C ALA A 150 -7.92 -2.24 5.60
N PRO A 151 -8.92 -1.49 6.04
CA PRO A 151 -10.36 -1.64 5.84
C PRO A 151 -10.87 -1.09 4.50
N VAL A 152 -12.09 -1.53 4.14
CA VAL A 152 -12.85 -0.91 3.05
C VAL A 152 -13.40 0.43 3.52
N ALA A 153 -12.94 1.51 2.89
CA ALA A 153 -13.32 2.88 3.19
C ALA A 153 -14.46 3.41 2.29
N ASP A 154 -14.96 2.54 1.40
CA ASP A 154 -16.06 2.90 0.50
C ASP A 154 -17.36 3.16 1.26
N VAL A 155 -18.09 4.20 0.83
CA VAL A 155 -19.37 4.58 1.40
C VAL A 155 -20.49 4.13 0.46
N PRO A 156 -21.18 3.00 0.73
CA PRO A 156 -22.20 2.46 -0.14
C PRO A 156 -23.51 3.25 0.01
N SER A 157 -23.60 4.40 -0.64
CA SER A 157 -24.68 5.40 -0.46
C SER A 157 -25.77 5.33 -1.53
N VAL A 158 -25.71 4.38 -2.48
CA VAL A 158 -26.72 4.24 -3.53
C VAL A 158 -27.38 2.86 -3.49
N PRO A 159 -28.67 2.77 -3.89
CA PRO A 159 -29.30 1.46 -4.12
C PRO A 159 -28.51 0.64 -5.14
N GLY A 160 -28.32 -0.66 -4.86
CA GLY A 160 -27.56 -1.55 -5.75
C GLY A 160 -26.04 -1.39 -5.69
N SER A 161 -25.50 -0.61 -4.73
CA SER A 161 -24.06 -0.59 -4.50
C SER A 161 -23.52 -2.01 -4.31
N PHE A 162 -22.53 -2.40 -5.12
CA PHE A 162 -21.93 -3.73 -5.02
C PHE A 162 -21.19 -3.92 -3.70
N ILE A 163 -20.64 -2.84 -3.12
CA ILE A 163 -20.00 -2.86 -1.80
C ILE A 163 -21.03 -3.22 -0.71
N ALA A 164 -22.25 -2.64 -0.78
CA ALA A 164 -23.34 -2.99 0.12
C ALA A 164 -23.81 -4.44 -0.08
N ALA A 165 -23.99 -4.87 -1.34
CA ALA A 165 -24.43 -6.23 -1.66
C ALA A 165 -23.47 -7.33 -1.16
N GLN A 166 -22.20 -6.98 -0.95
CA GLN A 166 -21.17 -7.85 -0.40
C GLN A 166 -20.93 -7.65 1.12
N HIS A 167 -21.70 -6.78 1.78
CA HIS A 167 -21.54 -6.41 3.19
C HIS A 167 -20.13 -5.90 3.56
N ARG A 168 -19.41 -5.27 2.59
CA ARG A 168 -18.03 -4.84 2.75
C ARG A 168 -17.89 -3.39 3.26
N GLY A 169 -18.93 -2.58 3.20
CA GLY A 169 -18.94 -1.21 3.73
C GLY A 169 -19.42 -1.16 5.17
N PHE A 170 -18.80 -0.36 6.03
CA PHE A 170 -19.20 -0.19 7.43
C PHE A 170 -20.56 0.48 7.59
N SER A 171 -20.86 1.49 6.76
CA SER A 171 -22.11 2.26 6.84
C SER A 171 -22.35 3.04 5.54
N PRO A 172 -23.61 3.29 5.15
CA PRO A 172 -23.91 4.24 4.08
C PRO A 172 -23.73 5.72 4.51
N VAL A 173 -23.48 5.99 5.78
CA VAL A 173 -23.27 7.35 6.32
C VAL A 173 -21.79 7.68 6.33
N PRO A 174 -21.31 8.69 5.55
CA PRO A 174 -19.88 8.97 5.37
C PRO A 174 -19.12 9.22 6.68
N THR A 175 -19.71 9.99 7.59
CA THR A 175 -19.09 10.31 8.89
C THR A 175 -19.01 9.09 9.81
N ARG A 176 -19.96 8.14 9.70
CA ARG A 176 -19.93 6.89 10.44
C ARG A 176 -18.82 5.98 9.89
N THR A 177 -18.81 5.73 8.57
CA THR A 177 -17.74 4.99 7.90
C THR A 177 -16.36 5.56 8.23
N ALA A 178 -16.23 6.89 8.26
CA ALA A 178 -14.97 7.54 8.60
C ALA A 178 -14.47 7.21 10.02
N LYS A 179 -15.38 7.16 11.00
CA LYS A 179 -15.07 6.78 12.38
C LYS A 179 -14.66 5.30 12.47
N ASP A 180 -15.45 4.43 11.84
CA ASP A 180 -15.28 2.99 11.91
C ASP A 180 -13.98 2.55 11.20
N VAL A 181 -13.71 3.09 10.01
CA VAL A 181 -12.43 2.91 9.27
C VAL A 181 -11.24 3.37 10.09
N THR A 182 -11.34 4.57 10.70
CA THR A 182 -10.25 5.10 11.55
C THR A 182 -10.00 4.20 12.77
N ALA A 183 -11.06 3.71 13.41
CA ALA A 183 -10.96 2.83 14.58
C ALA A 183 -10.34 1.46 14.21
N PHE A 184 -10.78 0.84 13.12
CA PHE A 184 -10.25 -0.44 12.65
C PHE A 184 -8.77 -0.31 12.25
N SER A 185 -8.43 0.74 11.47
CA SER A 185 -7.05 1.02 11.09
C SER A 185 -6.14 1.25 12.30
N ALA A 186 -6.59 2.02 13.29
CA ALA A 186 -5.83 2.20 14.53
C ALA A 186 -5.59 0.88 15.25
N GLY A 187 -6.59 -0.03 15.27
CA GLY A 187 -6.44 -1.36 15.83
C GLY A 187 -5.43 -2.22 15.07
N LEU A 188 -5.39 -2.15 13.74
CA LEU A 188 -4.38 -2.85 12.94
C LEU A 188 -2.97 -2.35 13.29
N LEU A 189 -2.79 -1.04 13.39
CA LEU A 189 -1.50 -0.44 13.77
C LEU A 189 -1.06 -0.82 15.18
N ASP A 190 -2.00 -0.88 16.13
CA ASP A 190 -1.71 -1.28 17.53
C ASP A 190 -1.10 -2.70 17.63
N GLY A 191 -1.36 -3.57 16.67
CA GLY A 191 -0.83 -4.93 16.63
C GLY A 191 0.28 -5.15 15.59
N GLY A 192 0.82 -4.08 14.99
CA GLY A 192 2.01 -4.13 14.14
C GLY A 192 1.76 -4.45 12.66
N VAL A 193 0.50 -4.39 12.16
CA VAL A 193 0.16 -4.61 10.75
C VAL A 193 -0.33 -3.31 10.12
N ALA A 194 0.20 -2.96 8.96
CA ALA A 194 -0.18 -1.75 8.24
C ALA A 194 -1.55 -1.92 7.56
N PRO A 195 -2.53 -1.03 7.81
CA PRO A 195 -3.78 -0.98 7.06
C PRO A 195 -3.58 -0.39 5.68
N ALA A 196 -4.31 -0.90 4.68
CA ALA A 196 -4.45 -0.27 3.36
C ALA A 196 -5.92 0.08 3.11
N LEU A 197 -6.23 1.38 3.19
CA LEU A 197 -7.60 1.87 2.97
C LEU A 197 -7.98 1.76 1.49
N LYS A 198 -9.18 1.24 1.19
CA LYS A 198 -9.62 0.97 -0.18
C LYS A 198 -11.10 1.27 -0.43
N HIS A 199 -11.48 1.62 -1.68
CA HIS A 199 -10.71 1.78 -2.91
C HIS A 199 -10.77 3.25 -3.35
N PHE A 200 -9.70 4.01 -3.16
CA PHE A 200 -9.69 5.47 -3.41
C PHE A 200 -9.96 5.82 -4.90
N PRO A 201 -10.80 6.83 -5.22
CA PRO A 201 -11.39 7.85 -4.34
C PRO A 201 -12.74 7.45 -3.72
N GLY A 202 -13.16 6.23 -3.82
CA GLY A 202 -14.40 5.67 -3.26
C GLY A 202 -15.23 4.94 -4.30
N LEU A 203 -15.46 3.64 -4.06
CA LEU A 203 -16.17 2.74 -4.96
C LEU A 203 -17.65 2.55 -4.57
N GLY A 204 -18.12 3.29 -3.55
CA GLY A 204 -19.47 3.11 -2.98
C GLY A 204 -20.63 3.39 -3.94
N LEU A 205 -20.41 4.16 -5.02
CA LEU A 205 -21.40 4.43 -6.07
C LEU A 205 -21.41 3.37 -7.18
N ALA A 206 -20.44 2.43 -7.20
CA ALA A 206 -20.39 1.37 -8.21
C ALA A 206 -21.49 0.33 -7.95
N THR A 207 -22.17 -0.11 -9.00
CA THR A 207 -23.18 -1.18 -8.96
C THR A 207 -22.66 -2.51 -9.45
N ARG A 208 -21.40 -2.57 -9.89
CA ARG A 208 -20.71 -3.77 -10.39
C ARG A 208 -19.27 -3.82 -9.87
N SER A 209 -18.73 -5.03 -9.76
CA SER A 209 -17.32 -5.22 -9.43
C SER A 209 -16.40 -4.77 -10.56
N THR A 210 -15.30 -4.13 -10.20
CA THR A 210 -14.20 -3.81 -11.11
C THR A 210 -13.40 -5.03 -11.54
N ASP A 211 -13.57 -6.16 -10.86
CA ASP A 211 -12.94 -7.43 -11.24
C ASP A 211 -13.65 -8.07 -12.44
N ASP A 212 -14.96 -7.80 -12.60
CA ASP A 212 -15.79 -8.44 -13.62
C ASP A 212 -15.97 -7.57 -14.86
N ALA A 213 -15.85 -6.24 -14.73
CA ALA A 213 -16.13 -5.31 -15.81
C ALA A 213 -15.34 -3.99 -15.68
N ALA A 214 -15.15 -3.31 -16.81
CA ALA A 214 -14.79 -1.89 -16.79
C ALA A 214 -15.97 -1.10 -16.17
N VAL A 215 -15.70 -0.45 -15.03
CA VAL A 215 -16.69 0.34 -14.29
C VAL A 215 -16.37 1.82 -14.46
N THR A 216 -17.37 2.61 -14.88
CA THR A 216 -17.28 4.07 -14.87
C THR A 216 -18.29 4.64 -13.89
N ILE A 217 -17.82 5.40 -12.93
CA ILE A 217 -18.66 6.17 -12.01
C ILE A 217 -18.88 7.54 -12.65
N ASP A 218 -20.06 7.70 -13.26
CA ASP A 218 -20.47 8.95 -13.90
C ASP A 218 -21.15 9.86 -12.87
N ALA A 219 -20.33 10.59 -12.14
CA ALA A 219 -20.78 11.47 -11.08
C ALA A 219 -19.87 12.70 -10.98
N GLY A 220 -20.48 13.86 -10.68
CA GLY A 220 -19.74 15.09 -10.43
C GLY A 220 -18.95 15.04 -9.12
N ALA A 221 -17.98 15.95 -8.96
CA ALA A 221 -17.10 15.99 -7.79
C ALA A 221 -17.85 16.15 -6.45
N SER A 222 -18.97 16.87 -6.45
CA SER A 222 -19.84 17.04 -5.26
C SER A 222 -20.49 15.73 -4.82
N ALA A 223 -20.92 14.89 -5.77
CA ALA A 223 -21.49 13.57 -5.49
C ALA A 223 -20.43 12.56 -5.01
N LEU A 224 -19.17 12.73 -5.41
CA LEU A 224 -18.04 11.91 -4.97
C LEU A 224 -17.45 12.36 -3.63
N ALA A 225 -17.68 13.61 -3.21
CA ALA A 225 -17.11 14.18 -1.98
C ALA A 225 -17.42 13.36 -0.70
N PRO A 226 -18.62 12.75 -0.52
CA PRO A 226 -18.90 11.87 0.61
C PRO A 226 -17.95 10.67 0.70
N GLY A 227 -17.52 10.09 -0.43
CA GLY A 227 -16.56 9.00 -0.48
C GLY A 227 -15.16 9.37 0.01
N LEU A 228 -14.80 10.66 0.00
CA LEU A 228 -13.50 11.14 0.48
C LEU A 228 -13.46 11.36 2.01
N VAL A 229 -14.61 11.37 2.69
CA VAL A 229 -14.67 11.66 4.14
C VAL A 229 -13.90 10.64 4.97
N PRO A 230 -14.01 9.32 4.74
CA PRO A 230 -13.22 8.33 5.47
C PRO A 230 -11.70 8.52 5.31
N TYR A 231 -11.24 8.79 4.09
CA TYR A 231 -9.81 9.02 3.81
C TYR A 231 -9.30 10.28 4.52
N ARG A 232 -10.02 11.41 4.43
CA ARG A 232 -9.65 12.65 5.12
C ARG A 232 -9.45 12.44 6.61
N ARG A 233 -10.40 11.73 7.26
CA ARG A 233 -10.33 11.46 8.70
C ARG A 233 -9.17 10.54 9.05
N ALA A 234 -8.98 9.43 8.34
CA ALA A 234 -7.92 8.48 8.62
C ALA A 234 -6.52 9.07 8.37
N ILE A 235 -6.35 9.87 7.31
CA ILE A 235 -5.10 10.59 7.01
C ILE A 235 -4.81 11.60 8.13
N ALA A 236 -5.78 12.42 8.51
CA ALA A 236 -5.62 13.41 9.57
C ALA A 236 -5.33 12.76 10.94
N ALA A 237 -5.81 11.54 11.18
CA ALA A 237 -5.54 10.77 12.39
C ALA A 237 -4.20 10.00 12.34
N GLY A 238 -3.45 10.04 11.23
CA GLY A 238 -2.18 9.32 11.06
C GLY A 238 -2.32 7.79 10.99
N VAL A 239 -3.52 7.28 10.64
CA VAL A 239 -3.80 5.83 10.62
C VAL A 239 -3.98 5.26 9.21
N ALA A 240 -3.46 5.94 8.20
CA ALA A 240 -3.54 5.55 6.79
C ALA A 240 -2.13 5.47 6.17
N PRO A 241 -1.29 4.49 6.52
CA PRO A 241 0.04 4.36 5.93
C PRO A 241 -0.02 3.95 4.45
N ILE A 242 -1.08 3.24 4.05
CA ILE A 242 -1.29 2.78 2.67
C ILE A 242 -2.70 3.15 2.20
N VAL A 243 -2.80 3.56 0.93
CA VAL A 243 -4.10 3.75 0.24
C VAL A 243 -4.09 2.98 -1.08
N MET A 244 -5.09 2.11 -1.25
CA MET A 244 -5.31 1.38 -2.50
C MET A 244 -6.14 2.23 -3.47
N ILE A 245 -5.63 2.34 -4.70
CA ILE A 245 -6.25 3.12 -5.77
C ILE A 245 -7.19 2.22 -6.58
N SER A 246 -8.42 2.65 -6.73
CA SER A 246 -9.49 1.93 -7.45
C SER A 246 -9.17 1.66 -8.92
N ASN A 247 -9.69 0.56 -9.46
CA ASN A 247 -9.70 0.27 -10.90
C ASN A 247 -10.87 0.95 -11.64
N ALA A 248 -11.86 1.53 -10.95
CA ALA A 248 -12.95 2.26 -11.61
C ALA A 248 -12.47 3.57 -12.24
N ALA A 249 -13.13 3.98 -13.31
CA ALA A 249 -13.00 5.30 -13.92
C ALA A 249 -13.98 6.28 -13.26
N TYR A 250 -13.59 7.57 -13.19
CA TYR A 250 -14.39 8.63 -12.60
C TYR A 250 -14.45 9.81 -13.55
N THR A 251 -15.64 10.15 -14.06
CA THR A 251 -15.79 11.23 -15.04
C THR A 251 -15.34 12.58 -14.51
N ALA A 252 -15.60 12.87 -13.23
CA ALA A 252 -15.14 14.09 -12.57
C ALA A 252 -13.61 14.24 -12.51
N TYR A 253 -12.88 13.14 -12.59
CA TYR A 253 -11.41 13.12 -12.52
C TYR A 253 -10.73 12.74 -13.84
N GLY A 254 -11.44 12.87 -14.96
CA GLY A 254 -10.89 12.70 -16.30
C GLY A 254 -11.28 11.43 -17.02
N GLY A 255 -12.18 10.61 -16.45
CA GLY A 255 -12.83 9.48 -17.12
C GLY A 255 -11.94 8.27 -17.43
N GLN A 256 -10.71 8.25 -16.94
CA GLN A 256 -9.84 7.07 -17.00
C GLN A 256 -9.82 6.33 -15.67
N PRO A 257 -9.46 5.04 -15.63
CA PRO A 257 -9.30 4.30 -14.38
C PRO A 257 -8.45 5.07 -13.36
N ALA A 258 -8.87 5.08 -12.10
CA ALA A 258 -8.19 5.84 -11.06
C ALA A 258 -6.72 5.44 -10.91
N ALA A 259 -6.40 4.14 -11.05
CA ALA A 259 -5.03 3.64 -11.03
C ALA A 259 -4.14 4.20 -12.17
N TRP A 260 -4.73 4.73 -13.24
CA TRP A 260 -4.02 5.36 -14.37
C TRP A 260 -4.10 6.89 -14.36
N SER A 261 -4.74 7.49 -13.35
CA SER A 261 -5.05 8.92 -13.31
C SER A 261 -4.10 9.71 -12.41
N PRO A 262 -3.18 10.52 -12.95
CA PRO A 262 -2.38 11.45 -12.14
C PRO A 262 -3.25 12.43 -11.35
N ARG A 263 -4.46 12.78 -11.88
CA ARG A 263 -5.42 13.65 -11.17
C ARG A 263 -5.94 13.02 -9.88
N VAL A 264 -6.22 11.71 -9.90
CA VAL A 264 -6.65 10.98 -8.69
C VAL A 264 -5.52 10.92 -7.67
N LEU A 265 -4.29 10.68 -8.11
CA LEU A 265 -3.12 10.71 -7.21
C LEU A 265 -2.90 12.11 -6.63
N ALA A 266 -3.03 13.16 -7.44
CA ALA A 266 -2.93 14.55 -6.98
C ALA A 266 -4.06 14.89 -5.98
N LEU A 267 -5.29 14.41 -6.22
CA LEU A 267 -6.40 14.54 -5.27
C LEU A 267 -6.03 13.91 -3.91
N LEU A 268 -5.51 12.68 -3.91
CA LEU A 268 -5.10 12.00 -2.69
C LEU A 268 -3.98 12.76 -1.95
N ARG A 269 -2.94 13.19 -2.68
CA ARG A 269 -1.85 14.00 -2.10
C ARG A 269 -2.36 15.33 -1.56
N GLY A 270 -3.36 15.95 -2.21
CA GLY A 270 -4.05 17.15 -1.76
C GLY A 270 -4.86 16.99 -0.46
N LEU A 271 -5.17 15.75 -0.05
CA LEU A 271 -5.73 15.46 1.28
C LEU A 271 -4.67 15.41 2.39
N GLY A 272 -3.40 15.67 2.07
CA GLY A 272 -2.27 15.56 3.00
C GLY A 272 -1.68 14.15 3.12
N PHE A 273 -2.03 13.22 2.23
CA PHE A 273 -1.49 11.86 2.23
C PHE A 273 -0.04 11.82 1.77
N THR A 274 0.86 11.32 2.59
CA THR A 274 2.30 11.16 2.29
C THR A 274 2.74 9.70 2.18
N GLY A 275 1.89 8.76 2.59
CA GLY A 275 2.19 7.32 2.62
C GLY A 275 2.26 6.66 1.24
N VAL A 276 2.25 5.33 1.26
CA VAL A 276 2.38 4.47 0.07
C VAL A 276 1.04 4.30 -0.63
N THR A 277 1.03 4.44 -1.95
CA THR A 277 -0.11 4.06 -2.79
C THR A 277 0.10 2.68 -3.39
N VAL A 278 -0.95 1.86 -3.45
CA VAL A 278 -0.95 0.56 -4.12
C VAL A 278 -2.11 0.51 -5.13
N THR A 279 -1.92 -0.12 -6.28
CA THR A 279 -3.05 -0.37 -7.19
C THR A 279 -3.99 -1.42 -6.58
N ASP A 280 -5.26 -1.40 -6.96
CA ASP A 280 -6.05 -2.63 -6.95
C ASP A 280 -5.45 -3.64 -7.94
N ALA A 281 -5.94 -4.90 -7.95
CA ALA A 281 -5.40 -5.96 -8.80
C ALA A 281 -5.34 -5.53 -10.28
N LEU A 282 -4.16 -5.68 -10.91
CA LEU A 282 -3.94 -5.20 -12.28
C LEU A 282 -4.44 -6.16 -13.36
N GLU A 283 -4.63 -7.45 -13.06
CA GLU A 283 -5.14 -8.42 -14.03
C GLU A 283 -6.57 -8.11 -14.48
N PRO A 284 -7.56 -7.85 -13.58
CA PRO A 284 -8.88 -7.40 -13.99
C PRO A 284 -8.85 -6.10 -14.79
N LEU A 285 -8.05 -5.13 -14.35
CA LEU A 285 -7.91 -3.85 -15.04
C LEU A 285 -7.38 -4.03 -16.47
N ALA A 286 -6.37 -4.88 -16.66
CA ALA A 286 -5.82 -5.19 -17.96
C ALA A 286 -6.86 -5.89 -18.87
N THR A 287 -7.55 -6.89 -18.34
CA THR A 287 -8.54 -7.69 -19.06
C THR A 287 -9.73 -6.83 -19.49
N THR A 288 -10.32 -6.08 -18.57
CA THR A 288 -11.52 -5.27 -18.82
C THR A 288 -11.26 -4.12 -19.79
N HIS A 289 -10.03 -3.61 -19.84
CA HIS A 289 -9.62 -2.55 -20.77
C HIS A 289 -8.88 -3.06 -22.02
N ARG A 290 -8.78 -4.39 -22.20
CA ARG A 290 -8.16 -5.04 -23.37
C ARG A 290 -6.73 -4.56 -23.65
N VAL A 291 -5.94 -4.44 -22.59
CA VAL A 291 -4.51 -4.12 -22.67
C VAL A 291 -3.69 -5.27 -22.07
N THR A 292 -2.40 -5.32 -22.40
CA THR A 292 -1.51 -6.29 -21.74
C THR A 292 -1.28 -5.91 -20.27
N LEU A 293 -0.96 -6.89 -19.42
CA LEU A 293 -0.64 -6.65 -18.00
C LEU A 293 0.53 -5.67 -17.84
N ALA A 294 1.54 -5.75 -18.73
CA ALA A 294 2.65 -4.80 -18.76
C ALA A 294 2.19 -3.38 -19.09
N GLN A 295 1.27 -3.21 -20.05
CA GLN A 295 0.71 -1.89 -20.38
C GLN A 295 -0.10 -1.31 -19.22
N ALA A 296 -0.89 -2.14 -18.51
CA ALA A 296 -1.63 -1.71 -17.33
C ALA A 296 -0.68 -1.22 -16.22
N ALA A 297 0.36 -2.00 -15.94
CA ALA A 297 1.39 -1.67 -14.95
C ALA A 297 2.17 -0.39 -15.31
N ILE A 298 2.57 -0.23 -16.57
CA ILE A 298 3.28 0.97 -17.04
C ILE A 298 2.40 2.22 -16.89
N ARG A 299 1.11 2.14 -17.23
CA ARG A 299 0.18 3.26 -17.04
C ARG A 299 0.04 3.65 -15.58
N ALA A 300 -0.12 2.67 -14.69
CA ALA A 300 -0.20 2.92 -13.24
C ALA A 300 1.11 3.51 -12.68
N ALA A 301 2.26 2.98 -13.12
CA ALA A 301 3.56 3.49 -12.74
C ALA A 301 3.78 4.94 -13.21
N ARG A 302 3.36 5.28 -14.42
CA ARG A 302 3.43 6.65 -14.98
C ARG A 302 2.45 7.61 -14.29
N ALA A 303 1.31 7.12 -13.80
CA ALA A 303 0.38 7.90 -13.01
C ALA A 303 0.96 8.27 -11.62
N GLY A 304 1.98 7.54 -11.13
CA GLY A 304 2.65 7.80 -9.86
C GLY A 304 2.22 6.89 -8.71
N VAL A 305 1.53 5.76 -8.99
CA VAL A 305 1.23 4.75 -7.97
C VAL A 305 2.53 4.07 -7.54
N ASP A 306 2.74 3.86 -6.25
CA ASP A 306 4.00 3.34 -5.70
C ASP A 306 4.13 1.82 -5.86
N LEU A 307 3.16 1.05 -5.41
CA LEU A 307 3.13 -0.42 -5.50
C LEU A 307 2.14 -0.88 -6.57
N LEU A 308 2.56 -1.86 -7.35
CA LEU A 308 1.80 -2.46 -8.45
C LEU A 308 1.39 -3.87 -8.01
N LEU A 309 0.09 -4.08 -7.77
CA LEU A 309 -0.44 -5.32 -7.22
C LEU A 309 -0.85 -6.29 -8.33
N PHE A 310 -0.34 -7.50 -8.23
CA PHE A 310 -0.65 -8.64 -9.09
C PHE A 310 -1.11 -9.82 -8.22
N VAL A 311 -2.29 -10.36 -8.52
CA VAL A 311 -2.90 -11.49 -7.77
C VAL A 311 -2.84 -12.81 -8.54
N GLY A 312 -2.53 -12.74 -9.82
CA GLY A 312 -2.37 -13.88 -10.72
C GLY A 312 -1.05 -14.63 -10.53
N PRO A 313 -0.77 -15.63 -11.39
CA PRO A 313 0.44 -16.41 -11.31
C PRO A 313 1.72 -15.57 -11.36
N GLU A 314 2.65 -15.81 -10.43
CA GLU A 314 3.91 -15.07 -10.29
C GLU A 314 4.68 -14.94 -11.61
N ARG A 315 4.72 -16.03 -12.41
CA ARG A 315 5.43 -16.05 -13.69
C ARG A 315 4.94 -15.00 -14.70
N SER A 316 3.67 -14.58 -14.63
CA SER A 316 3.12 -13.55 -15.53
C SER A 316 3.73 -12.16 -15.29
N THR A 317 4.33 -11.94 -14.13
CA THR A 317 4.91 -10.66 -13.73
C THR A 317 6.38 -10.48 -14.11
N ALA A 318 7.05 -11.52 -14.63
CA ALA A 318 8.43 -11.42 -15.09
C ALA A 318 8.54 -10.47 -16.32
N ALA A 319 7.68 -10.67 -17.30
CA ALA A 319 7.62 -9.77 -18.46
C ALA A 319 7.20 -8.33 -18.09
N VAL A 320 6.38 -8.17 -17.05
CA VAL A 320 6.02 -6.85 -16.52
C VAL A 320 7.24 -6.15 -15.92
N TYR A 321 8.04 -6.86 -15.14
CA TYR A 321 9.29 -6.32 -14.60
C TYR A 321 10.23 -5.85 -15.70
N ASP A 322 10.46 -6.68 -16.73
CA ASP A 322 11.33 -6.35 -17.85
C ASP A 322 10.83 -5.12 -18.63
N ALA A 323 9.50 -5.01 -18.86
CA ALA A 323 8.89 -3.88 -19.51
C ALA A 323 9.04 -2.58 -18.70
N LEU A 324 8.79 -2.61 -17.39
CA LEU A 324 8.98 -1.46 -16.50
C LEU A 324 10.45 -1.03 -16.44
N LEU A 325 11.38 -1.98 -16.42
CA LEU A 325 12.80 -1.69 -16.43
C LEU A 325 13.24 -1.04 -17.77
N ALA A 326 12.68 -1.49 -18.88
CA ALA A 326 12.91 -0.86 -20.18
C ALA A 326 12.37 0.58 -20.22
N GLU A 327 11.18 0.84 -19.64
CA GLU A 327 10.62 2.19 -19.50
C GLU A 327 11.50 3.11 -18.63
N ALA A 328 12.03 2.57 -17.53
CA ALA A 328 12.93 3.30 -16.63
C ALA A 328 14.28 3.62 -17.33
N ARG A 329 14.87 2.66 -18.04
CA ARG A 329 16.11 2.87 -18.82
C ARG A 329 15.94 3.88 -19.94
N ALA A 330 14.76 3.94 -20.54
CA ALA A 330 14.42 4.90 -21.60
C ALA A 330 14.01 6.29 -21.04
N GLY A 331 14.03 6.49 -19.71
CA GLY A 331 13.65 7.74 -19.06
C GLY A 331 12.14 8.04 -19.07
N ARG A 332 11.30 7.11 -19.54
CA ARG A 332 9.83 7.27 -19.56
C ARG A 332 9.17 7.02 -18.20
N LEU A 333 9.88 6.36 -17.27
CA LEU A 333 9.68 6.43 -15.82
C LEU A 333 10.86 7.22 -15.25
N SER A 334 10.59 8.39 -14.67
CA SER A 334 11.66 9.26 -14.17
C SER A 334 12.38 8.61 -12.98
N ARG A 335 13.70 8.72 -12.94
CA ARG A 335 14.51 8.23 -11.81
C ARG A 335 14.03 8.84 -10.49
N ALA A 336 13.82 10.16 -10.43
CA ALA A 336 13.35 10.84 -9.22
C ALA A 336 12.00 10.30 -8.73
N GLY A 337 11.06 9.97 -9.64
CA GLY A 337 9.79 9.36 -9.28
C GLY A 337 9.96 7.93 -8.73
N LEU A 338 10.88 7.15 -9.30
CA LEU A 338 11.20 5.80 -8.82
C LEU A 338 11.87 5.85 -7.44
N GLU A 339 12.80 6.76 -7.21
CA GLU A 339 13.48 6.97 -5.92
C GLU A 339 12.50 7.44 -4.84
N ALA A 340 11.61 8.39 -5.17
CA ALA A 340 10.57 8.83 -4.25
C ALA A 340 9.58 7.71 -3.86
N SER A 341 9.21 6.84 -4.81
CA SER A 341 8.41 5.64 -4.52
C SER A 341 9.16 4.66 -3.63
N ALA A 342 10.43 4.38 -3.96
CA ALA A 342 11.26 3.46 -3.19
C ALA A 342 11.44 3.94 -1.75
N ALA A 343 11.69 5.25 -1.53
CA ALA A 343 11.83 5.83 -0.20
C ALA A 343 10.57 5.61 0.66
N ARG A 344 9.36 5.85 0.11
CA ARG A 344 8.10 5.59 0.83
C ARG A 344 7.91 4.11 1.16
N ILE A 345 8.27 3.22 0.21
CA ILE A 345 8.16 1.77 0.40
C ILE A 345 9.16 1.29 1.45
N GLU A 346 10.39 1.80 1.44
CA GLU A 346 11.43 1.49 2.43
C GLU A 346 11.03 1.96 3.83
N GLU A 347 10.49 3.16 3.98
CA GLU A 347 9.96 3.69 5.25
C GLU A 347 8.82 2.81 5.79
N LEU A 348 7.87 2.42 4.93
CA LEU A 348 6.79 1.50 5.30
C LEU A 348 7.37 0.15 5.74
N ALA A 349 8.28 -0.41 4.97
CA ALA A 349 8.87 -1.71 5.27
C ALA A 349 9.75 -1.68 6.52
N ALA A 350 10.49 -0.60 6.76
CA ALA A 350 11.27 -0.42 8.00
C ALA A 350 10.38 -0.39 9.25
N THR A 351 9.11 -0.01 9.10
CA THR A 351 8.16 0.05 10.21
C THR A 351 7.45 -1.29 10.43
N TYR A 352 7.11 -2.02 9.36
CA TYR A 352 6.18 -3.17 9.43
C TYR A 352 6.76 -4.49 8.92
N ALA A 353 7.80 -4.50 8.07
CA ALA A 353 8.38 -5.77 7.61
C ALA A 353 9.30 -6.34 8.69
N GLY A 354 8.82 -7.41 9.34
CA GLY A 354 9.52 -8.10 10.43
C GLY A 354 10.62 -9.08 9.96
#